data_ac017bd6c2e7d612021a9e74b07135fb
#
_entry.id   ac017bd6c2e7d612021a9e74b07135fb
#
_cell.length_a   1.000
_cell.length_b   1.000
_cell.length_c   1.000
_cell.angle_alpha   90.00
_cell.angle_beta   90.00
_cell.angle_gamma   90.00
#
_symmetry.space_group_name_H-M   'P 1'
#
loop_
_entity.id
_entity.type
_entity.pdbx_description
1 polymer ?
#
loop_
_entity_poly.entity_id
_entity_poly.type
_entity_poly.pdbx_seq_one_letter_code
_entity_poly.pdbx_strand_id
1 'polypeptide(L)'
;MIQAISKLMSFDEFLEWKTENSRYELHNGVVVEMQTTGKHEEVVEFLQTELTLETRRMQLPYRFPRNALVKSPSQETGYLPDILVVKRDALVLEPLWEKSSTITHGSSIPLIIEVVSTNWRDDYAHKMIEYEALGIPEYWIVDYLGLGGSRYIGSPKQPTLLVYQLVDGEYQIKLFRGDERVESLAFSELNLTAKQIFSGLLVR
;
A
#
# COMPACT_ATOMS: atom_id res chain seq x y z
N MET A 1 -25.50 -8.97 -27.18
CA MET A 1 -24.37 -8.21 -26.61
C MET A 1 -23.15 -9.11 -26.66
N ILE A 2 -22.18 -8.77 -27.50
CA ILE A 2 -20.89 -9.50 -27.56
C ILE A 2 -20.11 -8.96 -26.37
N GLN A 3 -19.96 -9.77 -25.30
CA GLN A 3 -18.94 -9.49 -24.28
C GLN A 3 -17.58 -9.58 -24.98
N ALA A 4 -16.91 -8.45 -25.10
CA ALA A 4 -15.51 -8.47 -25.43
C ALA A 4 -14.79 -9.26 -24.32
N ILE A 5 -14.30 -10.43 -24.64
CA ILE A 5 -13.38 -11.17 -23.77
C ILE A 5 -12.15 -10.26 -23.70
N SER A 6 -11.95 -9.56 -22.59
CA SER A 6 -10.72 -8.80 -22.36
C SER A 6 -9.58 -9.82 -22.40
N LYS A 7 -8.70 -9.72 -23.41
CA LYS A 7 -7.51 -10.57 -23.51
C LYS A 7 -6.72 -10.42 -22.22
N LEU A 8 -6.46 -11.50 -21.51
CA LEU A 8 -5.55 -11.48 -20.37
C LEU A 8 -4.18 -11.01 -20.84
N MET A 9 -3.58 -10.12 -20.10
CA MET A 9 -2.31 -9.47 -20.40
C MET A 9 -1.22 -10.05 -19.51
N SER A 10 -0.05 -10.35 -20.07
CA SER A 10 1.12 -10.66 -19.26
C SER A 10 1.64 -9.40 -18.56
N PHE A 11 2.44 -9.57 -17.50
CA PHE A 11 3.02 -8.42 -16.79
C PHE A 11 3.94 -7.59 -17.70
N ASP A 12 4.69 -8.24 -18.59
CA ASP A 12 5.57 -7.55 -19.55
C ASP A 12 4.74 -6.76 -20.58
N GLU A 13 3.66 -7.36 -21.14
CA GLU A 13 2.73 -6.66 -22.02
C GLU A 13 2.08 -5.45 -21.30
N PHE A 14 1.77 -5.60 -20.01
CA PHE A 14 1.22 -4.50 -19.19
C PHE A 14 2.22 -3.35 -19.01
N LEU A 15 3.49 -3.63 -18.77
CA LEU A 15 4.53 -2.62 -18.67
C LEU A 15 4.74 -1.85 -19.98
N GLU A 16 4.58 -2.52 -21.13
CA GLU A 16 4.66 -1.88 -22.44
C GLU A 16 3.41 -1.07 -22.78
N TRP A 17 2.24 -1.56 -22.35
CA TRP A 17 0.95 -0.92 -22.61
C TRP A 17 0.68 0.27 -21.72
N LYS A 18 1.13 0.22 -20.47
CA LYS A 18 0.88 1.26 -19.45
C LYS A 18 1.51 2.59 -19.85
N THR A 19 0.68 3.64 -19.91
CA THR A 19 1.17 5.01 -20.15
C THR A 19 1.71 5.64 -18.86
N GLU A 20 2.67 6.56 -18.98
CA GLU A 20 3.41 7.15 -17.84
C GLU A 20 2.53 7.87 -16.81
N ASN A 21 1.36 8.37 -17.22
CA ASN A 21 0.48 9.19 -16.37
C ASN A 21 -0.77 8.46 -15.88
N SER A 22 -0.88 7.15 -16.08
CA SER A 22 -2.09 6.40 -15.74
C SER A 22 -1.89 5.57 -14.50
N ARG A 23 -2.89 5.57 -13.61
CA ARG A 23 -2.90 4.73 -12.41
C ARG A 23 -3.63 3.42 -12.72
N TYR A 24 -2.89 2.44 -13.16
CA TYR A 24 -3.38 1.09 -13.46
C TYR A 24 -2.66 0.04 -12.63
N GLU A 25 -3.41 -0.96 -12.22
CA GLU A 25 -2.92 -2.21 -11.64
C GLU A 25 -3.18 -3.36 -12.61
N LEU A 26 -2.46 -4.45 -12.47
CA LEU A 26 -2.71 -5.70 -13.18
C LEU A 26 -3.11 -6.77 -12.14
N HIS A 27 -4.32 -7.31 -12.26
CA HIS A 27 -4.85 -8.34 -11.36
C HIS A 27 -5.08 -9.64 -12.15
N ASN A 28 -4.19 -10.61 -12.03
CA ASN A 28 -4.25 -11.89 -12.77
C ASN A 28 -4.46 -11.69 -14.28
N GLY A 29 -3.70 -10.77 -14.87
CA GLY A 29 -3.78 -10.45 -16.29
C GLY A 29 -4.90 -9.50 -16.69
N VAL A 30 -5.72 -9.02 -15.74
CA VAL A 30 -6.78 -8.03 -16.00
C VAL A 30 -6.30 -6.65 -15.56
N VAL A 31 -6.35 -5.69 -16.47
CA VAL A 31 -6.02 -4.28 -16.16
C VAL A 31 -7.14 -3.63 -15.38
N VAL A 32 -6.82 -3.02 -14.26
CA VAL A 32 -7.74 -2.30 -13.37
C VAL A 32 -7.31 -0.83 -13.29
N GLU A 33 -8.22 0.08 -13.61
CA GLU A 33 -8.00 1.51 -13.45
C GLU A 33 -8.27 1.94 -12.00
N MET A 34 -7.31 2.63 -11.39
CA MET A 34 -7.40 3.12 -10.03
C MET A 34 -8.03 4.51 -10.02
N GLN A 35 -9.21 4.62 -9.41
CA GLN A 35 -9.90 5.90 -9.22
C GLN A 35 -9.98 6.23 -7.74
N THR A 36 -9.49 7.40 -7.35
CA THR A 36 -9.46 7.87 -5.97
C THR A 36 -10.43 9.04 -5.77
N THR A 37 -10.88 9.24 -4.52
CA THR A 37 -11.69 10.40 -4.12
C THR A 37 -10.82 11.49 -3.51
N GLY A 38 -11.29 12.74 -3.49
CA GLY A 38 -10.53 13.84 -2.88
C GLY A 38 -10.17 13.57 -1.41
N LYS A 39 -11.09 12.97 -0.63
CA LYS A 39 -10.81 12.65 0.78
C LYS A 39 -9.76 11.54 0.94
N HIS A 40 -9.76 10.57 0.06
CA HIS A 40 -8.71 9.55 -0.01
C HIS A 40 -7.34 10.21 -0.24
N GLU A 41 -7.23 11.10 -1.23
CA GLU A 41 -5.99 11.82 -1.53
C GLU A 41 -5.50 12.68 -0.36
N GLU A 42 -6.40 13.33 0.40
CA GLU A 42 -6.03 14.09 1.60
C GLU A 42 -5.35 13.19 2.66
N VAL A 43 -5.87 11.99 2.88
CA VAL A 43 -5.27 11.03 3.83
C VAL A 43 -3.92 10.52 3.33
N VAL A 44 -3.81 10.20 2.03
CA VAL A 44 -2.55 9.77 1.40
C VAL A 44 -1.50 10.87 1.50
N GLU A 45 -1.85 12.11 1.13
CA GLU A 45 -0.94 13.27 1.19
C GLU A 45 -0.45 13.53 2.61
N PHE A 46 -1.36 13.53 3.59
CA PHE A 46 -1.02 13.71 5.00
C PHE A 46 -0.01 12.65 5.46
N LEU A 47 -0.33 11.37 5.27
CA LEU A 47 0.55 10.28 5.67
C LEU A 47 1.91 10.35 4.97
N GLN A 48 1.94 10.54 3.67
CA GLN A 48 3.19 10.63 2.92
C GLN A 48 4.05 11.81 3.40
N THR A 49 3.43 12.94 3.76
CA THR A 49 4.14 14.11 4.30
C THR A 49 4.74 13.78 5.65
N GLU A 50 3.96 13.27 6.60
CA GLU A 50 4.44 12.94 7.94
C GLU A 50 5.55 11.88 7.92
N LEU A 51 5.39 10.80 7.15
CA LEU A 51 6.41 9.75 7.00
C LEU A 51 7.68 10.27 6.31
N THR A 52 7.56 11.23 5.39
CA THR A 52 8.72 11.89 4.76
C THR A 52 9.47 12.74 5.78
N LEU A 53 8.77 13.50 6.62
CA LEU A 53 9.37 14.28 7.70
C LEU A 53 10.06 13.37 8.72
N GLU A 54 9.41 12.27 9.08
CA GLU A 54 9.94 11.27 10.00
C GLU A 54 11.19 10.57 9.43
N THR A 55 11.19 10.24 8.13
CA THR A 55 12.35 9.70 7.41
C THR A 55 13.56 10.64 7.54
N ARG A 56 13.35 11.95 7.39
CA ARG A 56 14.42 12.94 7.56
C ARG A 56 14.88 13.06 9.00
N ARG A 57 13.93 13.10 9.95
CA ARG A 57 14.22 13.21 11.38
C ARG A 57 15.05 12.02 11.89
N MET A 58 14.66 10.80 11.50
CA MET A 58 15.33 9.56 11.89
C MET A 58 16.54 9.22 11.01
N GLN A 59 16.82 10.00 9.97
CA GLN A 59 17.88 9.75 8.98
C GLN A 59 17.79 8.38 8.30
N LEU A 60 16.55 7.92 8.03
CA LEU A 60 16.30 6.63 7.38
C LEU A 60 16.64 6.68 5.89
N PRO A 61 17.18 5.59 5.30
CA PRO A 61 17.51 5.54 3.89
C PRO A 61 16.30 5.24 3.01
N TYR A 62 15.14 5.87 3.28
CA TYR A 62 13.88 5.59 2.60
C TYR A 62 13.57 6.57 1.48
N ARG A 63 12.78 6.11 0.50
CA ARG A 63 12.20 6.86 -0.61
C ARG A 63 10.73 6.51 -0.75
N PHE A 64 9.96 7.43 -1.35
CA PHE A 64 8.52 7.32 -1.56
C PHE A 64 8.22 7.50 -3.05
N PRO A 65 8.42 6.48 -3.90
CA PRO A 65 8.09 6.57 -5.32
C PRO A 65 6.57 6.60 -5.50
N ARG A 66 6.07 7.57 -6.27
CA ARG A 66 4.63 7.81 -6.43
C ARG A 66 3.94 6.86 -7.42
N ASN A 67 4.68 6.35 -8.40
CA ASN A 67 4.13 5.56 -9.51
C ASN A 67 4.89 4.25 -9.70
N ALA A 68 5.47 3.71 -8.63
CA ALA A 68 6.19 2.45 -8.70
C ALA A 68 5.23 1.28 -8.47
N LEU A 69 5.31 0.30 -9.34
CA LEU A 69 4.59 -0.96 -9.21
C LEU A 69 5.31 -1.91 -8.24
N VAL A 70 4.53 -2.70 -7.55
CA VAL A 70 5.00 -3.88 -6.81
C VAL A 70 4.53 -5.11 -7.56
N LYS A 71 5.47 -5.85 -8.17
CA LYS A 71 5.16 -7.09 -8.88
C LYS A 71 4.92 -8.22 -7.87
N SER A 72 3.76 -8.84 -7.94
CA SER A 72 3.48 -10.03 -7.13
C SER A 72 4.35 -11.21 -7.55
N PRO A 73 4.75 -12.11 -6.62
CA PRO A 73 5.39 -13.36 -6.95
C PRO A 73 4.44 -14.32 -7.67
N SER A 74 3.13 -14.18 -7.46
CA SER A 74 2.12 -14.98 -8.12
C SER A 74 1.68 -14.35 -9.44
N GLN A 75 1.98 -15.03 -10.55
CA GLN A 75 1.41 -14.78 -11.88
C GLN A 75 1.50 -13.34 -12.42
N GLU A 76 0.54 -13.00 -13.31
CA GLU A 76 0.46 -11.74 -14.01
C GLU A 76 -0.26 -10.69 -13.15
N THR A 77 0.41 -10.26 -12.06
CA THR A 77 -0.15 -9.32 -11.09
C THR A 77 0.88 -8.28 -10.69
N GLY A 78 0.45 -7.03 -10.64
CA GLY A 78 1.24 -5.90 -10.15
C GLY A 78 0.35 -4.82 -9.59
N TYR A 79 0.65 -4.40 -8.36
CA TYR A 79 -0.09 -3.39 -7.62
C TYR A 79 0.60 -2.04 -7.63
N LEU A 80 -0.19 -0.98 -7.55
CA LEU A 80 0.26 0.40 -7.40
C LEU A 80 -0.19 0.93 -6.04
N PRO A 81 0.58 0.73 -4.98
CA PRO A 81 0.19 1.13 -3.62
C PRO A 81 -0.06 2.64 -3.50
N ASP A 82 -0.96 3.04 -2.61
CA ASP A 82 -1.18 4.46 -2.31
C ASP A 82 0.07 5.11 -1.72
N ILE A 83 0.77 4.40 -0.82
CA ILE A 83 2.10 4.80 -0.35
C ILE A 83 3.03 3.59 -0.36
N LEU A 84 4.10 3.70 -1.11
CA LEU A 84 5.19 2.73 -1.16
C LEU A 84 6.43 3.33 -0.51
N VAL A 85 6.96 2.67 0.51
CA VAL A 85 8.25 3.01 1.10
C VAL A 85 9.30 2.02 0.61
N VAL A 86 10.40 2.52 0.07
CA VAL A 86 11.50 1.67 -0.43
C VAL A 86 12.83 2.06 0.19
N LYS A 87 13.71 1.08 0.40
CA LYS A 87 15.11 1.31 0.80
C LYS A 87 15.88 1.83 -0.39
N ARG A 88 16.46 3.04 -0.28
CA ARG A 88 17.21 3.67 -1.37
C ARG A 88 18.33 2.76 -1.91
N ASP A 89 19.05 2.13 -1.02
CA ASP A 89 20.24 1.36 -1.39
C ASP A 89 19.89 -0.02 -1.97
N ALA A 90 18.65 -0.50 -1.79
CA ALA A 90 18.13 -1.72 -2.38
C ALA A 90 17.68 -1.55 -3.85
N LEU A 91 17.38 -0.32 -4.28
CA LEU A 91 16.87 -0.06 -5.64
C LEU A 91 17.86 -0.49 -6.74
N VAL A 92 19.17 -0.46 -6.47
CA VAL A 92 20.19 -0.94 -7.41
C VAL A 92 20.09 -2.44 -7.69
N LEU A 93 19.45 -3.21 -6.82
CA LEU A 93 19.25 -4.65 -6.95
C LEU A 93 17.90 -5.00 -7.62
N GLU A 94 17.04 -4.01 -7.86
CA GLU A 94 15.74 -4.23 -8.48
C GLU A 94 15.85 -4.27 -10.00
N PRO A 95 15.60 -5.43 -10.62
CA PRO A 95 15.89 -5.63 -12.05
C PRO A 95 15.00 -4.80 -12.98
N LEU A 96 13.81 -4.38 -12.51
CA LEU A 96 12.85 -3.62 -13.29
C LEU A 96 12.77 -2.14 -12.85
N TRP A 97 13.61 -1.70 -11.91
CA TRP A 97 13.54 -0.35 -11.39
C TRP A 97 13.82 0.72 -12.45
N GLU A 98 14.99 0.66 -13.07
CA GLU A 98 15.44 1.68 -14.02
C GLU A 98 14.54 1.76 -15.27
N LYS A 99 14.04 0.62 -15.74
CA LYS A 99 13.25 0.55 -16.98
C LYS A 99 11.77 0.88 -16.77
N SER A 100 11.18 0.48 -15.63
CA SER A 100 9.72 0.49 -15.46
C SER A 100 9.24 0.90 -14.07
N SER A 101 10.15 1.43 -13.22
CA SER A 101 9.81 1.80 -11.83
C SER A 101 9.04 0.69 -11.09
N THR A 102 9.54 -0.53 -11.19
CA THR A 102 8.88 -1.71 -10.62
C THR A 102 9.78 -2.38 -9.58
N ILE A 103 9.20 -2.72 -8.43
CA ILE A 103 9.85 -3.46 -7.34
C ILE A 103 9.41 -4.93 -7.43
N THR A 104 10.38 -5.83 -7.32
CA THR A 104 10.16 -7.28 -7.41
C THR A 104 10.54 -8.03 -6.13
N HIS A 105 11.33 -7.40 -5.26
CA HIS A 105 11.79 -8.02 -4.02
C HIS A 105 11.16 -7.36 -2.79
N GLY A 106 10.41 -8.09 -1.98
CA GLY A 106 9.82 -7.58 -0.74
C GLY A 106 10.85 -7.03 0.25
N SER A 107 12.08 -7.55 0.23
CA SER A 107 13.19 -7.05 1.06
C SER A 107 13.59 -5.60 0.77
N SER A 108 13.24 -5.09 -0.41
CA SER A 108 13.44 -3.68 -0.80
C SER A 108 12.40 -2.75 -0.20
N ILE A 109 11.29 -3.30 0.33
CA ILE A 109 10.10 -2.56 0.79
C ILE A 109 9.98 -2.67 2.31
N PRO A 110 10.28 -1.64 3.10
CA PRO A 110 10.01 -1.62 4.54
C PRO A 110 8.53 -1.56 4.89
N LEU A 111 7.72 -0.86 4.08
CA LEU A 111 6.32 -0.59 4.38
C LEU A 111 5.52 -0.33 3.10
N ILE A 112 4.32 -0.90 3.04
CA ILE A 112 3.25 -0.51 2.11
C ILE A 112 2.05 -0.01 2.90
N ILE A 113 1.37 1.02 2.36
CA ILE A 113 0.11 1.53 2.92
C ILE A 113 -0.92 1.61 1.81
N GLU A 114 -2.09 1.06 2.07
CA GLU A 114 -3.30 1.21 1.26
C GLU A 114 -4.35 1.99 2.05
N VAL A 115 -4.92 3.01 1.42
CA VAL A 115 -6.01 3.80 2.00
C VAL A 115 -7.32 3.30 1.41
N VAL A 116 -8.19 2.79 2.27
CA VAL A 116 -9.39 2.07 1.85
C VAL A 116 -10.35 2.96 1.06
N SER A 117 -10.77 2.45 -0.09
CA SER A 117 -11.83 2.99 -0.92
C SER A 117 -13.01 2.01 -1.02
N THR A 118 -13.87 2.20 -2.02
CA THR A 118 -15.02 1.31 -2.24
C THR A 118 -14.63 -0.14 -2.54
N ASN A 119 -13.42 -0.38 -3.04
CA ASN A 119 -12.88 -1.72 -3.37
C ASN A 119 -12.15 -2.38 -2.19
N TRP A 120 -12.53 -2.08 -0.96
CA TRP A 120 -11.88 -2.53 0.26
C TRP A 120 -11.52 -4.03 0.31
N ARG A 121 -12.23 -4.90 -0.46
CA ARG A 121 -11.96 -6.34 -0.49
C ARG A 121 -10.58 -6.68 -1.05
N ASP A 122 -10.09 -5.89 -1.98
CA ASP A 122 -8.78 -6.11 -2.59
C ASP A 122 -7.67 -5.86 -1.57
N ASP A 123 -7.77 -4.77 -0.81
CA ASP A 123 -6.79 -4.40 0.22
C ASP A 123 -6.77 -5.41 1.38
N TYR A 124 -7.97 -5.84 1.85
CA TYR A 124 -8.09 -6.72 3.00
C TYR A 124 -7.87 -8.21 2.71
N ALA A 125 -7.89 -8.62 1.46
CA ALA A 125 -7.76 -10.03 1.10
C ALA A 125 -6.64 -10.26 0.08
N HIS A 126 -6.80 -9.79 -1.15
CA HIS A 126 -5.88 -10.12 -2.24
C HIS A 126 -4.48 -9.52 -2.02
N LYS A 127 -4.39 -8.20 -1.84
CA LYS A 127 -3.11 -7.52 -1.62
C LYS A 127 -2.41 -8.00 -0.35
N MET A 128 -3.15 -8.21 0.73
CA MET A 128 -2.61 -8.71 2.00
C MET A 128 -1.87 -10.05 1.81
N ILE A 129 -2.49 -11.02 1.14
CA ILE A 129 -1.91 -12.33 0.88
C ILE A 129 -0.65 -12.21 0.01
N GLU A 130 -0.72 -11.39 -1.04
CA GLU A 130 0.39 -11.20 -1.98
C GLU A 130 1.58 -10.48 -1.33
N TYR A 131 1.33 -9.48 -0.48
CA TYR A 131 2.37 -8.76 0.24
C TYR A 131 3.03 -9.63 1.32
N GLU A 132 2.26 -10.49 1.99
CA GLU A 132 2.77 -11.52 2.90
C GLU A 132 3.68 -12.51 2.16
N ALA A 133 3.20 -13.05 1.03
CA ALA A 133 3.97 -13.99 0.22
C ALA A 133 5.26 -13.36 -0.37
N LEU A 134 5.24 -12.06 -0.65
CA LEU A 134 6.41 -11.30 -1.09
C LEU A 134 7.42 -11.06 0.07
N GLY A 135 6.99 -11.29 1.30
CA GLY A 135 7.82 -11.10 2.49
C GLY A 135 7.97 -9.63 2.90
N ILE A 136 6.96 -8.79 2.63
CA ILE A 136 6.98 -7.37 3.02
C ILE A 136 6.83 -7.27 4.54
N PRO A 137 7.79 -6.62 5.25
CA PRO A 137 7.81 -6.64 6.72
C PRO A 137 6.62 -5.98 7.38
N GLU A 138 6.06 -4.94 6.73
CA GLU A 138 4.97 -4.16 7.31
C GLU A 138 3.99 -3.71 6.23
N TYR A 139 2.69 -3.90 6.50
CA TYR A 139 1.59 -3.51 5.62
C TYR A 139 0.49 -2.82 6.43
N TRP A 140 0.04 -1.63 5.99
CA TRP A 140 -1.04 -0.89 6.64
C TRP A 140 -2.28 -0.82 5.76
N ILE A 141 -3.44 -0.99 6.40
CA ILE A 141 -4.74 -0.71 5.79
C ILE A 141 -5.38 0.45 6.58
N VAL A 142 -5.51 1.61 5.93
CA VAL A 142 -6.09 2.83 6.54
C VAL A 142 -7.57 2.91 6.17
N ASP A 143 -8.43 2.33 6.99
CA ASP A 143 -9.87 2.38 6.79
C ASP A 143 -10.51 3.54 7.56
N TYR A 144 -10.31 4.75 7.04
CA TYR A 144 -10.76 6.00 7.66
C TYR A 144 -12.29 6.20 7.64
N LEU A 145 -13.02 5.40 6.86
CA LEU A 145 -14.49 5.42 6.79
C LEU A 145 -15.16 4.21 7.46
N GLY A 146 -14.40 3.21 7.89
CA GLY A 146 -14.95 1.97 8.45
C GLY A 146 -15.72 1.14 7.43
N LEU A 147 -15.24 1.04 6.19
CA LEU A 147 -15.88 0.31 5.09
C LEU A 147 -15.62 -1.20 5.16
N GLY A 148 -14.51 -1.61 5.75
CA GLY A 148 -14.09 -3.00 5.86
C GLY A 148 -15.15 -3.93 6.40
N GLY A 149 -14.99 -5.22 6.15
CA GLY A 149 -15.91 -6.24 6.70
C GLY A 149 -15.83 -6.31 8.23
N SER A 150 -16.95 -6.56 8.90
CA SER A 150 -17.00 -6.64 10.38
C SER A 150 -16.01 -7.66 10.96
N ARG A 151 -15.63 -8.68 10.22
CA ARG A 151 -14.60 -9.64 10.62
C ARG A 151 -13.20 -9.01 10.78
N TYR A 152 -12.93 -7.89 10.11
CA TYR A 152 -11.65 -7.18 10.16
C TYR A 152 -11.68 -6.00 11.14
N ILE A 153 -12.77 -5.20 11.10
CA ILE A 153 -12.85 -3.95 11.87
C ILE A 153 -13.87 -4.01 13.03
N GLY A 154 -14.47 -5.17 13.28
CA GLY A 154 -15.43 -5.37 14.38
C GLY A 154 -16.85 -4.88 14.08
N SER A 155 -17.73 -4.97 15.09
CA SER A 155 -19.11 -4.47 15.05
C SER A 155 -19.43 -3.75 16.38
N PRO A 156 -19.94 -2.51 16.35
CA PRO A 156 -20.22 -1.70 15.16
C PRO A 156 -18.94 -1.36 14.38
N LYS A 157 -19.08 -1.18 13.06
CA LYS A 157 -17.99 -0.73 12.21
C LYS A 157 -17.59 0.69 12.57
N GLN A 158 -16.28 0.95 12.58
CA GLN A 158 -15.74 2.27 12.87
C GLN A 158 -14.39 2.45 12.14
N PRO A 159 -13.92 3.69 11.93
CA PRO A 159 -12.60 3.94 11.39
C PRO A 159 -11.52 3.15 12.13
N THR A 160 -10.71 2.43 11.40
CA THR A 160 -9.71 1.53 11.96
C THR A 160 -8.45 1.52 11.08
N LEU A 161 -7.29 1.69 11.69
CA LEU A 161 -6.01 1.43 11.05
C LEU A 161 -5.57 0.01 11.44
N LEU A 162 -5.29 -0.82 10.43
CA LEU A 162 -4.77 -2.15 10.62
C LEU A 162 -3.29 -2.13 10.24
N VAL A 163 -2.44 -2.56 11.15
CA VAL A 163 -1.00 -2.72 10.94
C VAL A 163 -0.68 -4.19 10.97
N TYR A 164 -0.27 -4.72 9.83
CA TYR A 164 0.22 -6.08 9.67
C TYR A 164 1.73 -6.07 9.78
N GLN A 165 2.28 -6.90 10.63
CA GLN A 165 3.73 -7.08 10.82
C GLN A 165 4.10 -8.52 10.53
N LEU A 166 5.07 -8.75 9.65
CA LEU A 166 5.51 -10.08 9.27
C LEU A 166 6.37 -10.69 10.37
N VAL A 167 5.89 -11.77 10.97
CA VAL A 167 6.59 -12.52 12.03
C VAL A 167 6.59 -13.99 11.64
N ASP A 168 7.76 -14.59 11.55
CA ASP A 168 7.93 -16.01 11.18
C ASP A 168 7.22 -16.42 9.86
N GLY A 169 7.12 -15.46 8.92
CA GLY A 169 6.52 -15.66 7.59
C GLY A 169 5.00 -15.45 7.53
N GLU A 170 4.36 -15.06 8.62
CA GLU A 170 2.92 -14.78 8.68
C GLU A 170 2.64 -13.40 9.25
N TYR A 171 1.60 -12.71 8.72
CA TYR A 171 1.20 -11.41 9.22
C TYR A 171 0.47 -11.49 10.56
N GLN A 172 1.04 -10.85 11.56
CA GLN A 172 0.37 -10.54 12.82
C GLN A 172 -0.26 -9.15 12.73
N ILE A 173 -1.51 -9.02 13.18
CA ILE A 173 -2.29 -7.79 13.04
C ILE A 173 -2.42 -7.05 14.38
N LYS A 174 -2.23 -5.73 14.33
CA LYS A 174 -2.62 -4.79 15.38
C LYS A 174 -3.62 -3.78 14.82
N LEU A 175 -4.60 -3.42 15.65
CA LEU A 175 -5.66 -2.47 15.31
C LEU A 175 -5.46 -1.19 16.12
N PHE A 176 -5.56 -0.03 15.47
CA PHE A 176 -5.45 1.28 16.11
C PHE A 176 -6.68 2.13 15.79
N ARG A 177 -7.19 2.85 16.79
CA ARG A 177 -8.40 3.67 16.70
C ARG A 177 -8.29 4.91 17.55
N GLY A 178 -9.06 5.95 17.21
CA GLY A 178 -9.11 7.16 17.99
C GLY A 178 -7.73 7.74 18.31
N ASP A 179 -7.48 8.04 19.55
CA ASP A 179 -6.23 8.65 20.01
C ASP A 179 -5.10 7.62 20.31
N GLU A 180 -5.28 6.35 19.92
CA GLU A 180 -4.22 5.35 20.02
C GLU A 180 -3.07 5.70 19.10
N ARG A 181 -1.84 5.69 19.65
CA ARG A 181 -0.61 5.93 18.91
C ARG A 181 -0.28 4.70 18.07
N VAL A 182 0.01 4.94 16.78
CA VAL A 182 0.38 3.89 15.84
C VAL A 182 1.79 3.38 16.15
N GLU A 183 1.92 2.06 16.20
CA GLU A 183 3.21 1.38 16.32
C GLU A 183 3.66 0.87 14.95
N SER A 184 4.85 1.26 14.51
CA SER A 184 5.43 0.86 13.23
C SER A 184 6.82 0.25 13.42
N LEU A 185 7.12 -0.81 12.66
CA LEU A 185 8.48 -1.37 12.58
C LEU A 185 9.37 -0.48 11.70
N ALA A 186 8.84 0.03 10.60
CA ALA A 186 9.57 0.87 9.67
C ALA A 186 9.88 2.26 10.26
N PHE A 187 9.01 2.76 11.16
CA PHE A 187 9.10 4.07 11.79
C PHE A 187 8.90 3.96 13.31
N SER A 188 9.87 3.38 14.00
CA SER A 188 9.77 3.02 15.43
C SER A 188 9.51 4.19 16.38
N GLU A 189 9.83 5.42 15.97
CA GLU A 189 9.61 6.64 16.75
C GLU A 189 8.42 7.48 16.23
N LEU A 190 7.63 6.95 15.31
CA LEU A 190 6.46 7.65 14.77
C LEU A 190 5.52 8.08 15.89
N ASN A 191 5.15 9.37 15.88
CA ASN A 191 4.27 9.95 16.89
C ASN A 191 2.96 10.45 16.26
N LEU A 192 2.22 9.53 15.63
CA LEU A 192 0.90 9.78 15.07
C LEU A 192 -0.15 8.90 15.75
N THR A 193 -1.34 9.46 15.93
CA THR A 193 -2.53 8.69 16.35
C THR A 193 -3.37 8.29 15.13
N ALA A 194 -4.16 7.24 15.28
CA ALA A 194 -5.09 6.80 14.24
C ALA A 194 -6.05 7.93 13.84
N LYS A 195 -6.54 8.71 14.81
CA LYS A 195 -7.43 9.85 14.57
C LYS A 195 -6.79 10.96 13.72
N GLN A 196 -5.51 11.28 13.96
CA GLN A 196 -4.78 12.26 13.15
C GLN A 196 -4.69 11.78 11.70
N ILE A 197 -4.37 10.51 11.50
CA ILE A 197 -4.31 9.89 10.17
C ILE A 197 -5.68 9.97 9.47
N PHE A 198 -6.77 9.57 10.13
CA PHE A 198 -8.11 9.57 9.53
C PHE A 198 -8.63 10.97 9.20
N SER A 199 -8.25 11.98 10.00
CA SER A 199 -8.64 13.37 9.73
C SER A 199 -7.82 13.99 8.58
N GLY A 200 -6.61 13.50 8.33
CA GLY A 200 -5.63 14.14 7.45
C GLY A 200 -5.12 15.47 8.02
N LEU A 201 -5.15 15.64 9.35
CA LEU A 201 -4.79 16.89 10.02
C LEU A 201 -3.99 16.60 11.30
N LEU A 202 -2.95 17.40 11.52
CA LEU A 202 -2.35 17.52 12.86
C LEU A 202 -3.31 18.32 13.76
N VAL A 203 -4.03 17.64 14.61
CA VAL A 203 -4.77 18.30 15.67
C VAL A 203 -3.73 18.80 16.70
N ARG A 204 -3.57 20.13 16.77
CA ARG A 204 -2.74 20.78 17.79
C ARG A 204 -3.43 20.77 19.13
#